data_3233e42f3757b0b912a25291e38d2ecd
#
_entry.id   3233e42f3757b0b912a25291e38d2ecd
#
_cell.length_a   1.000
_cell.length_b   1.000
_cell.length_c   1.000
_cell.angle_alpha   90.00
_cell.angle_beta   90.00
_cell.angle_gamma   90.00
#
_symmetry.space_group_name_H-M   'P 1'
#
loop_
_entity.id
_entity.type
_entity.pdbx_description
1 polymer ?
#
loop_
_entity_poly.entity_id
_entity_poly.type
_entity_poly.pdbx_seq_one_letter_code
_entity_poly.pdbx_strand_id
1 'polypeptide(L)'
;MEIKRAWAMPNSRTFAIKPIRELIDKYISDKQLVIDPFANNNRIANITNDIDPDCDADYHLDAIDFLKVFEDQSVDCVLYDPPYSPRQVSECYTKLGRTVNMQTTQASYWSNQKEQIGRIVKPGGVVITCGWNSGGIGKKYGFEIVEILMVAHGGWHNDTIVTVEVKGV
;
A
#
# COMPACT_ATOMS: atom_id res chain seq x y z
N MET A 1 -2.47 20.43 1.37
CA MET A 1 -1.46 19.35 1.33
C MET A 1 -0.33 19.69 2.28
N GLU A 2 0.00 18.79 3.17
CA GLU A 2 1.11 18.92 4.13
C GLU A 2 2.30 18.09 3.63
N ILE A 3 3.53 18.60 3.77
CA ILE A 3 4.76 17.87 3.41
C ILE A 3 5.67 17.86 4.62
N LYS A 4 6.07 16.66 5.05
CA LYS A 4 6.95 16.43 6.18
C LYS A 4 8.17 15.64 5.75
N ARG A 5 9.25 15.78 6.51
CA ARG A 5 10.48 15.00 6.37
C ARG A 5 10.89 14.46 7.72
N ALA A 6 11.29 13.20 7.74
CA ALA A 6 11.86 12.55 8.90
C ALA A 6 13.08 11.72 8.48
N TRP A 7 13.93 11.38 9.45
CA TRP A 7 15.00 10.39 9.26
C TRP A 7 14.73 9.20 10.17
N ALA A 8 14.88 8.00 9.65
CA ALA A 8 14.77 6.78 10.41
C ALA A 8 15.68 5.69 9.83
N MET A 9 16.13 4.77 10.65
CA MET A 9 16.86 3.59 10.20
C MET A 9 16.00 2.79 9.22
N PRO A 10 16.60 2.26 8.13
CA PRO A 10 15.88 1.38 7.23
C PRO A 10 15.44 0.10 7.95
N ASN A 11 14.25 -0.37 7.58
CA ASN A 11 13.68 -1.59 8.12
C ASN A 11 12.88 -2.28 7.01
N SER A 12 13.07 -3.58 6.83
CA SER A 12 12.29 -4.37 5.87
C SER A 12 10.79 -4.43 6.19
N ARG A 13 10.44 -4.11 7.44
CA ARG A 13 9.05 -3.96 7.88
C ARG A 13 8.68 -2.48 7.83
N THR A 14 8.18 -2.00 6.71
CA THR A 14 7.90 -0.59 6.45
C THR A 14 7.07 0.06 7.57
N PHE A 15 6.03 -0.61 8.04
CA PHE A 15 5.12 -0.06 9.06
C PHE A 15 5.68 -0.11 10.49
N ALA A 16 6.82 -0.77 10.72
CA ALA A 16 7.54 -0.71 11.98
C ALA A 16 8.42 0.55 12.11
N ILE A 17 8.66 1.26 11.01
CA ILE A 17 9.40 2.51 10.99
C ILE A 17 8.58 3.58 11.71
N LYS A 18 9.09 4.10 12.82
CA LYS A 18 8.33 4.94 13.76
C LYS A 18 7.57 6.11 13.11
N PRO A 19 8.18 7.00 12.30
CA PRO A 19 7.42 8.11 11.71
C PRO A 19 6.31 7.64 10.75
N ILE A 20 6.50 6.49 10.09
CA ILE A 20 5.46 5.89 9.22
C ILE A 20 4.33 5.34 10.08
N ARG A 21 4.64 4.63 11.16
CA ARG A 21 3.64 4.09 12.08
C ARG A 21 2.78 5.18 12.70
N GLU A 22 3.40 6.26 13.17
CA GLU A 22 2.70 7.41 13.74
C GLU A 22 1.76 8.07 12.73
N LEU A 23 2.18 8.17 11.46
CA LEU A 23 1.33 8.68 10.39
C LEU A 23 0.13 7.76 10.15
N ILE A 24 0.34 6.46 10.07
CA ILE A 24 -0.74 5.47 9.90
C ILE A 24 -1.74 5.60 11.06
N ASP A 25 -1.26 5.56 12.29
CA ASP A 25 -2.12 5.63 13.49
C ASP A 25 -2.97 6.91 13.51
N LYS A 26 -2.44 8.04 13.04
CA LYS A 26 -3.18 9.31 12.89
C LYS A 26 -4.41 9.16 11.99
N TYR A 27 -4.30 8.41 10.89
CA TYR A 27 -5.35 8.32 9.88
C TYR A 27 -6.31 7.14 10.05
N ILE A 28 -5.92 6.09 10.80
CA ILE A 28 -6.78 4.90 10.95
C ILE A 28 -7.58 4.88 12.25
N SER A 29 -7.27 5.75 13.21
CA SER A 29 -7.84 5.71 14.57
C SER A 29 -9.37 5.77 14.62
N ASP A 30 -10.01 6.41 13.64
CA ASP A 30 -11.46 6.56 13.52
C ASP A 30 -12.09 5.67 12.42
N LYS A 31 -11.31 4.83 11.76
CA LYS A 31 -11.76 4.00 10.64
C LYS A 31 -12.29 2.66 11.12
N GLN A 32 -13.39 2.20 10.51
CA GLN A 32 -14.03 0.93 10.83
C GLN A 32 -13.46 -0.23 10.03
N LEU A 33 -13.21 -0.03 8.74
CA LEU A 33 -12.66 -1.04 7.85
C LEU A 33 -11.37 -0.55 7.18
N VAL A 34 -10.27 -1.04 7.69
CA VAL A 34 -8.91 -0.83 7.15
C VAL A 34 -8.44 -2.15 6.55
N ILE A 35 -7.95 -2.13 5.31
CA ILE A 35 -7.43 -3.32 4.64
C ILE A 35 -5.97 -3.12 4.21
N ASP A 36 -5.23 -4.22 4.10
CA ASP A 36 -3.83 -4.25 3.66
C ASP A 36 -3.61 -5.42 2.68
N PRO A 37 -3.47 -5.14 1.38
CA PRO A 37 -3.27 -6.18 0.38
C PRO A 37 -1.85 -6.78 0.33
N PHE A 38 -0.87 -6.17 1.00
CA PHE A 38 0.54 -6.59 1.04
C PHE A 38 1.07 -6.58 2.49
N ALA A 39 0.35 -7.22 3.39
CA ALA A 39 0.56 -7.05 4.82
C ALA A 39 1.82 -7.73 5.36
N ASN A 40 2.38 -8.72 4.69
CA ASN A 40 3.38 -9.61 5.28
C ASN A 40 2.82 -10.17 6.60
N ASN A 41 3.55 -10.03 7.70
CA ASN A 41 3.08 -10.41 9.05
C ASN A 41 2.47 -9.23 9.85
N ASN A 42 2.15 -8.13 9.20
CA ASN A 42 1.62 -6.94 9.84
C ASN A 42 0.12 -7.08 10.10
N ARG A 43 -0.31 -6.75 11.31
CA ARG A 43 -1.72 -6.86 11.75
C ARG A 43 -2.34 -5.50 12.09
N ILE A 44 -1.84 -4.40 11.51
CA ILE A 44 -2.40 -3.06 11.75
C ILE A 44 -3.80 -2.93 11.16
N ALA A 45 -4.01 -3.42 9.93
CA ALA A 45 -5.30 -3.42 9.27
C ALA A 45 -6.27 -4.44 9.89
N ASN A 46 -7.57 -4.19 9.74
CA ASN A 46 -8.62 -5.12 10.20
C ASN A 46 -8.63 -6.42 9.37
N ILE A 47 -8.38 -6.30 8.06
CA ILE A 47 -8.30 -7.43 7.13
C ILE A 47 -6.99 -7.34 6.38
N THR A 48 -6.21 -8.40 6.43
CA THR A 48 -4.88 -8.49 5.86
C THR A 48 -4.79 -9.55 4.78
N ASN A 49 -3.93 -9.32 3.79
CA ASN A 49 -3.62 -10.28 2.74
C ASN A 49 -2.11 -10.27 2.47
N ASP A 50 -1.58 -11.43 2.22
CA ASP A 50 -0.27 -11.58 1.59
C ASP A 50 -0.29 -12.82 0.71
N ILE A 51 0.34 -12.74 -0.45
CA ILE A 51 0.41 -13.85 -1.40
C ILE A 51 1.24 -15.02 -0.85
N ASP A 52 2.17 -14.75 0.07
CA ASP A 52 2.99 -15.76 0.73
C ASP A 52 2.17 -16.49 1.79
N PRO A 53 1.91 -17.81 1.61
CA PRO A 53 1.12 -18.58 2.56
C PRO A 53 1.79 -18.77 3.93
N ASP A 54 3.09 -18.49 4.04
CA ASP A 54 3.83 -18.56 5.30
C ASP A 54 3.67 -17.29 6.14
N CYS A 55 3.08 -16.22 5.58
CA CYS A 55 2.77 -15.01 6.33
C CYS A 55 1.53 -15.19 7.21
N ASP A 56 1.53 -14.48 8.36
CA ASP A 56 0.37 -14.37 9.24
C ASP A 56 -0.61 -13.33 8.68
N ALA A 57 -1.45 -13.73 7.73
CA ALA A 57 -2.46 -12.91 7.10
C ALA A 57 -3.81 -13.62 7.04
N ASP A 58 -4.90 -12.86 6.92
CA ASP A 58 -6.27 -13.42 6.84
C ASP A 58 -6.53 -14.10 5.50
N TYR A 59 -5.94 -13.58 4.42
CA TYR A 59 -6.03 -14.09 3.06
C TYR A 59 -4.65 -14.33 2.48
N HIS A 60 -4.55 -15.29 1.55
CA HIS A 60 -3.34 -15.60 0.79
C HIS A 60 -3.63 -15.59 -0.72
N LEU A 61 -4.15 -14.46 -1.19
CA LEU A 61 -4.52 -14.24 -2.58
C LEU A 61 -3.51 -13.34 -3.28
N ASP A 62 -3.48 -13.38 -4.61
CA ASP A 62 -2.90 -12.27 -5.36
C ASP A 62 -3.63 -10.98 -4.98
N ALA A 63 -2.89 -9.86 -4.89
CA ALA A 63 -3.45 -8.60 -4.41
C ALA A 63 -4.68 -8.15 -5.20
N ILE A 64 -4.70 -8.37 -6.52
CA ILE A 64 -5.86 -7.99 -7.35
C ILE A 64 -7.10 -8.82 -6.99
N ASP A 65 -6.93 -10.11 -6.73
CA ASP A 65 -8.02 -11.01 -6.34
C ASP A 65 -8.53 -10.68 -4.95
N PHE A 66 -7.64 -10.34 -4.03
CA PHE A 66 -8.01 -9.85 -2.70
C PHE A 66 -8.84 -8.56 -2.77
N LEU A 67 -8.42 -7.57 -3.57
CA LEU A 67 -9.15 -6.32 -3.72
C LEU A 67 -10.54 -6.53 -4.33
N LYS A 68 -10.72 -7.54 -5.17
CA LYS A 68 -12.02 -7.90 -5.75
C LYS A 68 -13.02 -8.52 -4.77
N VAL A 69 -12.58 -8.95 -3.59
CA VAL A 69 -13.46 -9.48 -2.55
C VAL A 69 -14.41 -8.41 -2.00
N PHE A 70 -13.97 -7.14 -2.01
CA PHE A 70 -14.72 -6.03 -1.42
C PHE A 70 -15.72 -5.41 -2.40
N GLU A 71 -16.88 -5.03 -1.88
CA GLU A 71 -17.89 -4.30 -2.62
C GLU A 71 -17.46 -2.87 -2.92
N ASP A 72 -18.14 -2.24 -3.88
CA ASP A 72 -17.92 -0.84 -4.23
C ASP A 72 -18.17 0.04 -3.00
N GLN A 73 -17.29 1.01 -2.76
CA GLN A 73 -17.42 2.00 -1.71
C GLN A 73 -17.67 1.40 -0.32
N SER A 74 -16.99 0.29 0.00
CA SER A 74 -17.15 -0.43 1.28
C SER A 74 -16.00 -0.20 2.26
N VAL A 75 -14.82 0.22 1.80
CA VAL A 75 -13.59 0.31 2.57
C VAL A 75 -13.32 1.74 3.02
N ASP A 76 -12.97 1.92 4.30
CA ASP A 76 -12.63 3.25 4.86
C ASP A 76 -11.18 3.64 4.60
N CYS A 77 -10.27 2.68 4.68
CA CYS A 77 -8.84 2.93 4.47
C CYS A 77 -8.12 1.73 3.84
N VAL A 78 -7.20 2.01 2.92
CA VAL A 78 -6.27 1.02 2.37
C VAL A 78 -4.85 1.40 2.76
N LEU A 79 -4.13 0.47 3.38
CA LEU A 79 -2.68 0.53 3.55
C LEU A 79 -2.05 -0.14 2.32
N TYR A 80 -1.37 0.63 1.49
CA TYR A 80 -0.90 0.18 0.19
C TYR A 80 0.63 0.25 0.09
N ASP A 81 1.29 -0.85 0.43
CA ASP A 81 2.74 -1.01 0.38
C ASP A 81 3.15 -2.12 -0.61
N PRO A 82 2.91 -1.92 -1.92
CA PRO A 82 3.19 -2.91 -2.95
C PRO A 82 4.70 -3.03 -3.21
N PRO A 83 5.16 -4.07 -3.94
CA PRO A 83 6.50 -4.07 -4.52
C PRO A 83 6.72 -2.80 -5.37
N TYR A 84 7.87 -2.13 -5.19
CA TYR A 84 8.11 -0.79 -5.76
C TYR A 84 8.66 -0.82 -7.19
N SER A 85 9.11 -1.98 -7.65
CA SER A 85 9.69 -2.15 -8.97
C SER A 85 9.33 -3.48 -9.63
N PRO A 86 9.40 -3.58 -10.98
CA PRO A 86 9.21 -4.86 -11.67
C PRO A 86 10.13 -5.97 -11.17
N ARG A 87 11.35 -5.62 -10.77
CA ARG A 87 12.30 -6.57 -10.19
C ARG A 87 11.78 -7.14 -8.87
N GLN A 88 11.29 -6.32 -7.96
CA GLN A 88 10.72 -6.78 -6.69
C GLN A 88 9.48 -7.64 -6.91
N VAL A 89 8.61 -7.31 -7.86
CA VAL A 89 7.48 -8.14 -8.25
C VAL A 89 7.97 -9.51 -8.70
N SER A 90 8.96 -9.54 -9.61
CA SER A 90 9.55 -10.77 -10.12
C SER A 90 10.15 -11.63 -9.00
N GLU A 91 10.90 -11.03 -8.09
CA GLU A 91 11.51 -11.72 -6.94
C GLU A 91 10.43 -12.34 -6.02
N CYS A 92 9.34 -11.63 -5.74
CA CYS A 92 8.23 -12.14 -4.94
C CYS A 92 7.58 -13.38 -5.56
N TYR A 93 7.23 -13.32 -6.85
CA TYR A 93 6.58 -14.45 -7.54
C TYR A 93 7.53 -15.65 -7.70
N THR A 94 8.80 -15.39 -8.03
CA THR A 94 9.81 -16.45 -8.17
C THR A 94 10.06 -17.18 -6.85
N LYS A 95 10.15 -16.45 -5.74
CA LYS A 95 10.30 -17.03 -4.39
C LYS A 95 9.17 -18.01 -4.05
N LEU A 96 7.96 -17.75 -4.56
CA LEU A 96 6.78 -18.61 -4.34
C LEU A 96 6.63 -19.71 -5.39
N GLY A 97 7.61 -19.88 -6.29
CA GLY A 97 7.54 -20.86 -7.38
C GLY A 97 6.49 -20.53 -8.44
N ARG A 98 6.01 -19.29 -8.50
CA ARG A 98 5.04 -18.82 -9.49
C ARG A 98 5.73 -18.31 -10.75
N THR A 99 5.10 -18.54 -11.90
CA THR A 99 5.61 -18.05 -13.18
C THR A 99 5.47 -16.52 -13.25
N VAL A 100 6.59 -15.86 -13.53
CA VAL A 100 6.62 -14.43 -13.84
C VAL A 100 6.36 -14.25 -15.33
N ASN A 101 5.38 -13.48 -15.70
CA ASN A 101 5.07 -13.14 -17.09
C ASN A 101 5.08 -11.62 -17.30
N MET A 102 4.93 -11.18 -18.56
CA MET A 102 4.91 -9.76 -18.88
C MET A 102 3.77 -9.01 -18.16
N GLN A 103 2.65 -9.67 -17.88
CA GLN A 103 1.50 -9.04 -17.19
C GLN A 103 1.81 -8.72 -15.72
N THR A 104 2.61 -9.56 -15.05
CA THR A 104 2.98 -9.34 -13.63
C THR A 104 4.07 -8.29 -13.44
N THR A 105 4.82 -7.95 -14.48
CA THR A 105 5.94 -7.00 -14.41
C THR A 105 5.71 -5.69 -15.17
N GLN A 106 4.56 -5.54 -15.84
CA GLN A 106 4.22 -4.30 -16.54
C GLN A 106 3.56 -3.27 -15.63
N ALA A 107 3.51 -2.02 -16.10
CA ALA A 107 2.81 -0.93 -15.43
C ALA A 107 1.33 -1.26 -15.12
N SER A 108 0.70 -2.16 -15.89
CA SER A 108 -0.65 -2.67 -15.65
C SER A 108 -0.80 -3.42 -14.32
N TYR A 109 0.26 -4.01 -13.78
CA TYR A 109 0.24 -4.63 -12.46
C TYR A 109 -0.25 -3.65 -11.40
N TRP A 110 0.35 -2.47 -11.32
CA TRP A 110 -0.07 -1.43 -10.36
C TRP A 110 -1.37 -0.74 -10.77
N SER A 111 -1.56 -0.44 -12.05
CA SER A 111 -2.77 0.26 -12.52
C SER A 111 -4.05 -0.53 -12.26
N ASN A 112 -4.02 -1.84 -12.43
CA ASN A 112 -5.16 -2.70 -12.13
C ASN A 112 -5.49 -2.70 -10.62
N GLN A 113 -4.49 -2.71 -9.76
CA GLN A 113 -4.70 -2.59 -8.31
C GLN A 113 -5.26 -1.21 -7.94
N LYS A 114 -4.73 -0.14 -8.51
CA LYS A 114 -5.21 1.24 -8.28
C LYS A 114 -6.66 1.43 -8.73
N GLU A 115 -7.05 0.81 -9.82
CA GLU A 115 -8.45 0.82 -10.30
C GLU A 115 -9.38 0.16 -9.28
N GLN A 116 -9.01 -1.01 -8.74
CA GLN A 116 -9.80 -1.68 -7.72
C GLN A 116 -9.83 -0.88 -6.40
N ILE A 117 -8.72 -0.29 -5.98
CA ILE A 117 -8.68 0.60 -4.81
C ILE A 117 -9.63 1.79 -5.03
N GLY A 118 -9.62 2.37 -6.23
CA GLY A 118 -10.56 3.43 -6.61
C GLY A 118 -12.02 3.02 -6.52
N ARG A 119 -12.34 1.78 -6.86
CA ARG A 119 -13.69 1.23 -6.77
C ARG A 119 -14.16 1.01 -5.33
N ILE A 120 -13.33 0.37 -4.50
CA ILE A 120 -13.75 -0.11 -3.17
C ILE A 120 -13.70 0.95 -2.07
N VAL A 121 -12.85 1.97 -2.19
CA VAL A 121 -12.72 3.02 -1.18
C VAL A 121 -13.94 3.94 -1.22
N LYS A 122 -14.52 4.21 -0.05
CA LYS A 122 -15.65 5.14 0.11
C LYS A 122 -15.27 6.57 -0.28
N PRO A 123 -16.22 7.40 -0.74
CA PRO A 123 -16.03 8.86 -0.74
C PRO A 123 -15.57 9.34 0.64
N GLY A 124 -14.53 10.18 0.70
CA GLY A 124 -13.88 10.59 1.95
C GLY A 124 -12.96 9.54 2.58
N GLY A 125 -12.90 8.33 2.02
CA GLY A 125 -11.96 7.29 2.47
C GLY A 125 -10.52 7.63 2.13
N VAL A 126 -9.59 6.95 2.78
CA VAL A 126 -8.15 7.26 2.78
C VAL A 126 -7.36 6.13 2.15
N VAL A 127 -6.30 6.48 1.41
CA VAL A 127 -5.26 5.52 1.03
C VAL A 127 -3.91 6.04 1.51
N ILE A 128 -3.14 5.16 2.15
CA ILE A 128 -1.77 5.44 2.59
C ILE A 128 -0.86 4.56 1.75
N THR A 129 -0.13 5.19 0.84
CA THR A 129 0.77 4.50 -0.11
C THR A 129 2.21 4.69 0.31
N CYS A 130 2.98 3.59 0.41
CA CYS A 130 4.43 3.62 0.56
C CYS A 130 5.10 3.31 -0.78
N GLY A 131 6.22 3.99 -1.05
CA GLY A 131 6.97 3.79 -2.28
C GLY A 131 8.22 4.65 -2.37
N TRP A 132 8.79 4.71 -3.57
CA TRP A 132 9.94 5.54 -3.89
C TRP A 132 9.56 6.86 -4.58
N ASN A 133 8.27 7.10 -4.78
CA ASN A 133 7.74 8.33 -5.34
C ASN A 133 6.42 8.69 -4.65
N SER A 134 5.90 9.88 -4.94
CA SER A 134 4.64 10.39 -4.40
C SER A 134 3.46 10.26 -5.36
N GLY A 135 3.51 9.34 -6.31
CA GLY A 135 2.45 9.15 -7.31
C GLY A 135 1.13 8.67 -6.73
N GLY A 136 1.20 7.88 -5.66
CA GLY A 136 0.01 7.36 -4.98
C GLY A 136 -0.94 6.59 -5.89
N ILE A 137 -2.22 6.64 -5.57
CA ILE A 137 -3.31 6.09 -6.40
C ILE A 137 -3.61 7.06 -7.55
N GLY A 138 -3.81 8.32 -7.24
CA GLY A 138 -3.86 9.42 -8.18
C GLY A 138 -5.26 9.94 -8.53
N LYS A 139 -5.26 11.13 -9.09
CA LYS A 139 -6.48 11.87 -9.49
C LYS A 139 -7.35 11.13 -10.50
N LYS A 140 -6.74 10.30 -11.35
CA LYS A 140 -7.45 9.48 -12.34
C LYS A 140 -8.50 8.58 -11.68
N TYR A 141 -8.24 8.16 -10.45
CA TYR A 141 -9.12 7.28 -9.68
C TYR A 141 -9.91 8.02 -8.58
N GLY A 142 -9.92 9.36 -8.64
CA GLY A 142 -10.69 10.20 -7.73
C GLY A 142 -9.99 10.57 -6.44
N PHE A 143 -8.67 10.41 -6.33
CA PHE A 143 -7.91 10.71 -5.12
C PHE A 143 -7.13 12.03 -5.22
N GLU A 144 -7.05 12.72 -4.09
CA GLU A 144 -6.21 13.91 -3.93
C GLU A 144 -5.24 13.73 -2.75
N ILE A 145 -3.99 14.13 -2.95
CA ILE A 145 -2.95 14.07 -1.93
C ILE A 145 -3.21 15.12 -0.86
N VAL A 146 -3.27 14.70 0.40
CA VAL A 146 -3.44 15.57 1.56
C VAL A 146 -2.16 15.69 2.39
N GLU A 147 -1.33 14.65 2.44
CA GLU A 147 -0.07 14.66 3.18
C GLU A 147 0.98 13.80 2.49
N ILE A 148 2.24 14.25 2.53
CA ILE A 148 3.40 13.48 2.09
C ILE A 148 4.41 13.46 3.23
N LEU A 149 4.88 12.27 3.60
CA LEU A 149 5.98 12.07 4.52
C LEU A 149 7.17 11.47 3.78
N MET A 150 8.28 12.19 3.75
CA MET A 150 9.54 11.71 3.19
C MET A 150 10.42 11.17 4.33
N VAL A 151 10.69 9.88 4.33
CA VAL A 151 11.55 9.23 5.33
C VAL A 151 12.89 8.90 4.71
N ALA A 152 13.91 9.67 5.08
CA ALA A 152 15.28 9.42 4.66
C ALA A 152 15.90 8.31 5.50
N HIS A 153 16.59 7.37 4.85
CA HIS A 153 17.28 6.25 5.50
C HIS A 153 18.81 6.38 5.45
N GLY A 154 19.32 7.33 4.66
CA GLY A 154 20.75 7.56 4.51
C GLY A 154 21.49 6.46 3.73
N GLY A 155 22.81 6.66 3.52
CA GLY A 155 23.64 5.72 2.78
C GLY A 155 23.13 5.51 1.34
N TRP A 156 23.12 4.27 0.91
CA TRP A 156 22.60 3.82 -0.40
C TRP A 156 21.16 3.32 -0.38
N HIS A 157 20.46 3.48 0.75
CA HIS A 157 19.05 3.15 0.83
C HIS A 157 18.21 4.25 0.19
N ASN A 158 17.23 3.85 -0.62
CA ASN A 158 16.22 4.78 -1.12
C ASN A 158 15.37 5.29 0.04
N ASP A 159 14.97 6.55 -0.04
CA ASP A 159 14.00 7.12 0.88
C ASP A 159 12.65 6.40 0.71
N THR A 160 11.91 6.25 1.81
CA THR A 160 10.52 5.82 1.74
C THR A 160 9.65 7.06 1.68
N ILE A 161 8.82 7.15 0.66
CA ILE A 161 7.85 8.23 0.49
C ILE A 161 6.47 7.68 0.82
N VAL A 162 5.84 8.26 1.83
CA VAL A 162 4.49 7.90 2.23
C VAL A 162 3.54 9.00 1.76
N THR A 163 2.59 8.62 0.93
CA THR A 163 1.60 9.52 0.36
C THR A 163 0.23 9.18 0.93
N VAL A 164 -0.41 10.17 1.57
CA VAL A 164 -1.77 10.05 2.06
C VAL A 164 -2.71 10.75 1.09
N GLU A 165 -3.68 10.01 0.61
CA GLU A 165 -4.67 10.49 -0.34
C GLU A 165 -6.08 10.30 0.22
N VAL A 166 -6.97 11.23 -0.10
CA VAL A 166 -8.40 11.16 0.24
C VAL A 166 -9.21 11.07 -1.04
N LYS A 167 -10.17 10.16 -1.06
CA LYS A 167 -11.10 10.05 -2.18
C LYS A 167 -12.12 11.20 -2.15
N GLY A 168 -12.32 11.86 -3.28
CA GLY A 168 -13.34 12.90 -3.43
C GLY A 168 -14.75 12.39 -3.11
N VAL A 169 -15.57 13.31 -2.68
CA VAL A 169 -16.98 13.05 -2.36
C VAL A 169 -17.83 13.08 -3.62
#